data_3363572b9ee8658ee905772ad224fb42
#
_entry.id   3363572b9ee8658ee905772ad224fb42
#
_cell.length_a   1.000
_cell.length_b   1.000
_cell.length_c   1.000
_cell.angle_alpha   90.00
_cell.angle_beta   90.00
_cell.angle_gamma   90.00
#
_symmetry.space_group_name_H-M   'P 1'
#
loop_
_entity.id
_entity.type
_entity.pdbx_description
1 polymer ?
#
loop_
_entity_poly.entity_id
_entity_poly.type
_entity_poly.pdbx_seq_one_letter_code
_entity_poly.pdbx_strand_id
1 'polypeptide(L)'
;TAPAHLQEETMEGADLVADALGRINRILHRAMDGIPAETLNTQPAAEANSMSWLAWHLCRVQDRHISDLLELPQLWVADGWHAKFGMAKDEKETGTGHSPAQVEALRVDSADLPLGYADAVYERAKQYLATMKPADLDAAINEPQYDPLPTVGVRLVSIISDNIQHAGQVMYVRGLLERQGWLGV
;
A
#
# COMPACT_ATOMS: atom_id res chain seq x y z
N THR A 1 -2.59 25.87 -43.22
CA THR A 1 -2.04 25.36 -41.93
C THR A 1 -3.17 24.67 -41.20
N ALA A 2 -3.18 23.34 -41.21
CA ALA A 2 -4.13 22.54 -40.46
C ALA A 2 -3.84 22.74 -38.95
N PRO A 3 -4.86 22.82 -38.08
CA PRO A 3 -4.63 22.85 -36.65
C PRO A 3 -4.00 21.57 -36.19
N ALA A 4 -2.97 21.67 -35.32
CA ALA A 4 -2.41 20.55 -34.63
C ALA A 4 -3.55 19.84 -33.89
N HIS A 5 -3.81 18.58 -34.23
CA HIS A 5 -4.68 17.71 -33.44
C HIS A 5 -4.07 17.61 -32.04
N LEU A 6 -4.76 18.20 -31.05
CA LEU A 6 -4.59 17.81 -29.67
C LEU A 6 -4.95 16.33 -29.64
N GLN A 7 -3.95 15.45 -29.49
CA GLN A 7 -4.20 14.08 -29.11
C GLN A 7 -4.85 14.16 -27.72
N GLU A 8 -6.13 13.85 -27.63
CA GLU A 8 -6.76 13.58 -26.35
C GLU A 8 -6.00 12.37 -25.74
N GLU A 9 -5.22 12.64 -24.70
CA GLU A 9 -4.60 11.58 -23.91
C GLU A 9 -5.74 10.75 -23.30
N THR A 10 -5.99 9.60 -23.87
CA THR A 10 -6.95 8.64 -23.30
C THR A 10 -6.34 7.98 -22.10
N MET A 11 -7.08 7.94 -20.99
CA MET A 11 -6.67 7.25 -19.77
C MET A 11 -6.61 5.74 -20.03
N GLU A 12 -5.45 5.15 -19.88
CA GLU A 12 -5.18 3.72 -20.04
C GLU A 12 -5.41 2.97 -18.71
N GLY A 13 -5.44 1.64 -18.74
CA GLY A 13 -5.62 0.83 -17.54
C GLY A 13 -4.54 1.07 -16.47
N ALA A 14 -3.29 1.25 -16.89
CA ALA A 14 -2.19 1.58 -15.98
C ALA A 14 -2.37 2.94 -15.29
N ASP A 15 -2.93 3.94 -16.00
CA ASP A 15 -3.20 5.27 -15.42
C ASP A 15 -4.29 5.20 -14.33
N LEU A 16 -5.32 4.37 -14.55
CA LEU A 16 -6.37 4.13 -13.55
C LEU A 16 -5.78 3.49 -12.28
N VAL A 17 -4.88 2.52 -12.43
CA VAL A 17 -4.19 1.88 -11.31
C VAL A 17 -3.30 2.90 -10.59
N ALA A 18 -2.53 3.70 -11.32
CA ALA A 18 -1.66 4.73 -10.75
C ALA A 18 -2.45 5.78 -9.96
N ASP A 19 -3.59 6.26 -10.50
CA ASP A 19 -4.48 7.19 -9.79
C ASP A 19 -5.06 6.55 -8.52
N ALA A 20 -5.51 5.29 -8.58
CA ALA A 20 -6.04 4.58 -7.42
C ALA A 20 -5.00 4.44 -6.30
N LEU A 21 -3.78 3.99 -6.62
CA LEU A 21 -2.69 3.88 -5.64
C LEU A 21 -2.27 5.25 -5.11
N GLY A 22 -2.27 6.28 -5.96
CA GLY A 22 -2.01 7.66 -5.53
C GLY A 22 -3.07 8.20 -4.57
N ARG A 23 -4.35 7.85 -4.75
CA ARG A 23 -5.41 8.19 -3.80
C ARG A 23 -5.21 7.51 -2.46
N ILE A 24 -4.85 6.23 -2.48
CA ILE A 24 -4.56 5.46 -1.25
C ILE A 24 -3.41 6.10 -0.48
N ASN A 25 -2.31 6.45 -1.16
CA ASN A 25 -1.18 7.13 -0.53
C ASN A 25 -1.60 8.48 0.11
N ARG A 26 -2.37 9.30 -0.61
CA ARG A 26 -2.90 10.56 -0.08
C ARG A 26 -3.84 10.36 1.12
N ILE A 27 -4.62 9.28 1.14
CA ILE A 27 -5.48 8.92 2.28
C ILE A 27 -4.62 8.64 3.51
N LEU A 28 -3.53 7.87 3.37
CA LEU A 28 -2.62 7.58 4.49
C LEU A 28 -2.02 8.86 5.06
N HIS A 29 -1.46 9.74 4.21
CA HIS A 29 -0.94 11.04 4.66
C HIS A 29 -2.01 11.83 5.41
N ARG A 30 -3.16 12.02 4.81
CA ARG A 30 -4.27 12.73 5.44
C ARG A 30 -4.73 12.11 6.75
N ALA A 31 -4.66 10.77 6.87
CA ALA A 31 -5.09 10.06 8.07
C ALA A 31 -4.05 10.06 9.19
N MET A 32 -2.77 10.19 8.88
CA MET A 32 -1.71 9.93 9.85
C MET A 32 -0.80 11.11 10.12
N ASP A 33 -0.72 12.10 9.22
CA ASP A 33 0.10 13.31 9.43
C ASP A 33 -0.27 14.01 10.75
N GLY A 34 0.74 14.26 11.58
CA GLY A 34 0.58 14.97 12.85
C GLY A 34 -0.10 14.18 13.96
N ILE A 35 -0.42 12.90 13.75
CA ILE A 35 -1.03 12.03 14.76
C ILE A 35 0.04 11.59 15.77
N PRO A 36 -0.21 11.71 17.08
CA PRO A 36 0.73 11.26 18.11
C PRO A 36 1.01 9.77 18.03
N ALA A 37 2.26 9.37 18.32
CA ALA A 37 2.68 7.96 18.33
C ALA A 37 1.79 7.07 19.20
N GLU A 38 1.31 7.57 20.33
CA GLU A 38 0.38 6.85 21.18
C GLU A 38 -0.90 6.45 20.43
N THR A 39 -1.52 7.40 19.71
CA THR A 39 -2.72 7.16 18.90
C THR A 39 -2.43 6.21 17.73
N LEU A 40 -1.31 6.40 17.03
CA LEU A 40 -0.89 5.54 15.91
C LEU A 40 -0.76 4.07 16.32
N ASN A 41 -0.24 3.82 17.53
CA ASN A 41 0.06 2.48 18.03
C ASN A 41 -1.09 1.88 18.88
N THR A 42 -2.17 2.62 19.12
CA THR A 42 -3.29 2.15 19.91
C THR A 42 -4.21 1.24 19.09
N GLN A 43 -4.44 0.02 19.58
CA GLN A 43 -5.48 -0.86 19.08
C GLN A 43 -6.84 -0.37 19.63
N PRO A 44 -7.84 -0.12 18.78
CA PRO A 44 -9.14 0.38 19.26
C PRO A 44 -9.95 -0.65 20.07
N ALA A 45 -9.58 -1.93 19.96
CA ALA A 45 -10.09 -3.06 20.73
C ALA A 45 -9.03 -4.16 20.82
N ALA A 46 -9.18 -5.12 21.72
CA ALA A 46 -8.19 -6.14 22.06
C ALA A 46 -7.70 -6.99 20.86
N GLU A 47 -8.51 -7.17 19.83
CA GLU A 47 -8.17 -7.96 18.64
C GLU A 47 -8.16 -7.12 17.35
N ALA A 48 -8.19 -5.79 17.50
CA ALA A 48 -8.18 -4.88 16.35
C ALA A 48 -6.75 -4.48 15.97
N ASN A 49 -6.57 -4.07 14.73
CA ASN A 49 -5.29 -3.56 14.25
C ASN A 49 -5.12 -2.08 14.59
N SER A 50 -3.90 -1.66 14.94
CA SER A 50 -3.54 -0.26 15.10
C SER A 50 -3.34 0.43 13.74
N MET A 51 -3.37 1.77 13.72
CA MET A 51 -3.10 2.54 12.50
C MET A 51 -1.70 2.26 11.94
N SER A 52 -0.69 2.17 12.81
CA SER A 52 0.69 1.86 12.41
C SER A 52 0.81 0.47 11.77
N TRP A 53 0.14 -0.53 12.32
CA TRP A 53 0.14 -1.87 11.75
C TRP A 53 -0.57 -1.90 10.38
N LEU A 54 -1.73 -1.29 10.26
CA LEU A 54 -2.49 -1.23 9.01
C LEU A 54 -1.70 -0.54 7.89
N ALA A 55 -1.09 0.60 8.19
CA ALA A 55 -0.26 1.32 7.23
C ALA A 55 0.99 0.52 6.81
N TRP A 56 1.65 -0.12 7.77
CA TRP A 56 2.78 -1.01 7.47
C TRP A 56 2.34 -2.20 6.60
N HIS A 57 1.27 -2.88 6.97
CA HIS A 57 0.79 -4.08 6.27
C HIS A 57 0.48 -3.79 4.80
N LEU A 58 -0.32 -2.75 4.51
CA LEU A 58 -0.65 -2.42 3.13
C LEU A 58 0.60 -2.05 2.30
N CYS A 59 1.59 -1.38 2.90
CA CYS A 59 2.87 -1.10 2.24
C CYS A 59 3.65 -2.39 1.94
N ARG A 60 3.67 -3.34 2.90
CA ARG A 60 4.31 -4.64 2.71
C ARG A 60 3.68 -5.44 1.56
N VAL A 61 2.34 -5.46 1.49
CA VAL A 61 1.60 -6.14 0.41
C VAL A 61 1.92 -5.51 -0.93
N GLN A 62 1.88 -4.17 -1.03
CA GLN A 62 2.21 -3.46 -2.26
C GLN A 62 3.67 -3.66 -2.68
N ASP A 63 4.63 -3.49 -1.75
CA ASP A 63 6.06 -3.67 -2.03
C ASP A 63 6.35 -5.07 -2.56
N ARG A 64 5.84 -6.09 -1.88
CA ARG A 64 6.01 -7.48 -2.30
C ARG A 64 5.51 -7.70 -3.71
N HIS A 65 4.25 -7.40 -3.99
CA HIS A 65 3.65 -7.71 -5.28
C HIS A 65 4.22 -6.87 -6.44
N ILE A 66 4.50 -5.59 -6.23
CA ILE A 66 5.12 -4.75 -7.27
C ILE A 66 6.56 -5.20 -7.52
N SER A 67 7.30 -5.56 -6.49
CA SER A 67 8.66 -6.07 -6.64
C SER A 67 8.70 -7.43 -7.35
N ASP A 68 7.75 -8.32 -7.05
CA ASP A 68 7.60 -9.60 -7.74
C ASP A 68 7.31 -9.38 -9.24
N LEU A 69 6.41 -8.44 -9.60
CA LEU A 69 6.12 -8.10 -10.99
C LEU A 69 7.31 -7.48 -11.73
N LEU A 70 8.18 -6.78 -11.02
CA LEU A 70 9.39 -6.17 -11.56
C LEU A 70 10.59 -7.14 -11.59
N GLU A 71 10.48 -8.31 -10.96
CA GLU A 71 11.60 -9.23 -10.69
C GLU A 71 12.77 -8.54 -9.94
N LEU A 72 12.43 -7.64 -9.00
CA LEU A 72 13.37 -6.88 -8.20
C LEU A 72 13.26 -7.24 -6.71
N PRO A 73 14.33 -7.04 -5.91
CA PRO A 73 14.24 -7.13 -4.46
C PRO A 73 13.22 -6.14 -3.90
N GLN A 74 12.47 -6.56 -2.88
CA GLN A 74 11.55 -5.68 -2.17
C GLN A 74 12.31 -4.51 -1.52
N LEU A 75 11.73 -3.32 -1.52
CA LEU A 75 12.27 -2.14 -0.80
C LEU A 75 12.44 -2.43 0.69
N TRP A 76 11.58 -3.28 1.23
CA TRP A 76 11.68 -3.80 2.59
C TRP A 76 13.09 -4.24 2.95
N VAL A 77 13.74 -4.95 2.03
CA VAL A 77 15.08 -5.50 2.19
C VAL A 77 16.14 -4.59 1.56
N ALA A 78 15.93 -4.16 0.32
CA ALA A 78 16.91 -3.42 -0.47
C ALA A 78 17.26 -2.06 0.16
N ASP A 79 16.26 -1.35 0.68
CA ASP A 79 16.41 -0.02 1.27
C ASP A 79 16.42 -0.05 2.81
N GLY A 80 16.45 -1.26 3.38
CA GLY A 80 16.57 -1.47 4.81
C GLY A 80 15.35 -1.03 5.63
N TRP A 81 14.15 -1.00 5.02
CA TRP A 81 12.93 -0.63 5.75
C TRP A 81 12.67 -1.55 6.93
N HIS A 82 12.97 -2.86 6.82
CA HIS A 82 12.87 -3.80 7.94
C HIS A 82 13.64 -3.32 9.18
N ALA A 83 14.86 -2.80 9.00
CA ALA A 83 15.67 -2.31 10.10
C ALA A 83 15.12 -1.01 10.71
N LYS A 84 14.56 -0.12 9.87
CA LYS A 84 13.90 1.12 10.34
C LYS A 84 12.67 0.81 11.20
N PHE A 85 11.92 -0.26 10.88
CA PHE A 85 10.80 -0.76 11.69
C PHE A 85 11.24 -1.65 12.87
N GLY A 86 12.54 -1.90 13.05
CA GLY A 86 13.05 -2.80 14.10
C GLY A 86 12.65 -4.27 13.89
N MET A 87 12.36 -4.67 12.65
CA MET A 87 11.87 -6.01 12.30
C MET A 87 12.96 -6.85 11.62
N ALA A 88 12.73 -8.15 11.58
CA ALA A 88 13.62 -9.08 10.88
C ALA A 88 13.65 -8.82 9.37
N LYS A 89 14.77 -9.16 8.74
CA LYS A 89 14.94 -9.17 7.29
C LYS A 89 14.22 -10.39 6.69
N ASP A 90 12.90 -10.34 6.66
CA ASP A 90 12.06 -11.40 6.08
C ASP A 90 11.17 -10.81 4.98
N GLU A 91 11.37 -11.26 3.75
CA GLU A 91 10.58 -10.82 2.59
C GLU A 91 9.16 -11.37 2.60
N LYS A 92 8.90 -12.45 3.35
CA LYS A 92 7.58 -13.08 3.44
C LYS A 92 6.70 -12.44 4.51
N GLU A 93 7.32 -11.75 5.45
CA GLU A 93 6.60 -11.08 6.54
C GLU A 93 5.78 -9.90 6.03
N THR A 94 4.48 -10.07 6.04
CA THR A 94 3.50 -9.04 5.64
C THR A 94 2.46 -8.75 6.73
N GLY A 95 2.51 -9.46 7.83
CA GLY A 95 1.50 -9.35 8.91
C GLY A 95 0.30 -10.26 8.73
N THR A 96 0.20 -10.99 7.61
CA THR A 96 -0.92 -11.92 7.40
C THR A 96 -0.90 -13.01 8.46
N GLY A 97 -2.00 -13.10 9.24
CA GLY A 97 -2.13 -14.06 10.32
C GLY A 97 -1.47 -13.65 11.64
N HIS A 98 -1.05 -12.40 11.80
CA HIS A 98 -0.55 -11.87 13.05
C HIS A 98 -1.58 -12.04 14.19
N SER A 99 -1.10 -12.52 15.33
CA SER A 99 -1.83 -12.48 16.59
C SER A 99 -1.95 -11.06 17.12
N PRO A 100 -2.89 -10.77 18.02
CA PRO A 100 -3.00 -9.45 18.66
C PRO A 100 -1.69 -8.97 19.30
N ALA A 101 -0.93 -9.88 19.90
CA ALA A 101 0.38 -9.55 20.48
C ALA A 101 1.44 -9.15 19.42
N GLN A 102 1.40 -9.75 18.24
CA GLN A 102 2.28 -9.36 17.14
C GLN A 102 1.87 -7.99 16.55
N VAL A 103 0.56 -7.71 16.50
CA VAL A 103 0.06 -6.37 16.13
C VAL A 103 0.53 -5.32 17.12
N GLU A 104 0.40 -5.59 18.44
CA GLU A 104 0.83 -4.70 19.52
C GLU A 104 2.35 -4.44 19.49
N ALA A 105 3.13 -5.45 19.10
CA ALA A 105 4.58 -5.35 19.04
C ALA A 105 5.09 -4.42 17.92
N LEU A 106 4.29 -4.18 16.87
CA LEU A 106 4.63 -3.24 15.82
C LEU A 106 4.31 -1.82 16.29
N ARG A 107 5.35 -1.07 16.61
CA ARG A 107 5.22 0.31 17.11
C ARG A 107 6.11 1.25 16.32
N VAL A 108 5.63 2.46 16.14
CA VAL A 108 6.36 3.54 15.46
C VAL A 108 6.46 4.76 16.39
N ASP A 109 7.54 5.53 16.27
CA ASP A 109 7.75 6.75 17.06
C ASP A 109 7.04 7.97 16.45
N SER A 110 6.75 7.93 15.14
CA SER A 110 6.00 8.95 14.42
C SER A 110 5.34 8.36 13.16
N ALA A 111 4.45 9.14 12.55
CA ALA A 111 3.87 8.80 11.25
C ALA A 111 4.90 8.81 10.11
N ASP A 112 6.03 9.51 10.26
CA ASP A 112 7.03 9.67 9.21
C ASP A 112 7.58 8.33 8.71
N LEU A 113 7.70 7.35 9.61
CA LEU A 113 8.24 6.04 9.26
C LEU A 113 7.29 5.26 8.33
N PRO A 114 6.01 4.99 8.69
CA PRO A 114 5.10 4.29 7.78
C PRO A 114 4.75 5.11 6.55
N LEU A 115 4.64 6.44 6.63
CA LEU A 115 4.37 7.30 5.49
C LEU A 115 5.56 7.34 4.52
N GLY A 116 6.80 7.43 5.03
CA GLY A 116 7.98 7.36 4.17
C GLY A 116 8.09 6.02 3.44
N TYR A 117 7.70 4.91 4.07
CA TYR A 117 7.63 3.61 3.38
C TYR A 117 6.50 3.58 2.35
N ALA A 118 5.34 4.14 2.66
CA ALA A 118 4.22 4.27 1.72
C ALA A 118 4.61 5.08 0.47
N ASP A 119 5.33 6.19 0.65
CA ASP A 119 5.83 7.01 -0.46
C ASP A 119 6.82 6.22 -1.34
N ALA A 120 7.74 5.48 -0.72
CA ALA A 120 8.72 4.69 -1.44
C ALA A 120 8.08 3.58 -2.29
N VAL A 121 7.11 2.84 -1.72
CA VAL A 121 6.42 1.77 -2.47
C VAL A 121 5.46 2.34 -3.53
N TYR A 122 4.83 3.48 -3.26
CA TYR A 122 4.01 4.17 -4.25
C TYR A 122 4.85 4.66 -5.43
N GLU A 123 5.99 5.30 -5.18
CA GLU A 123 6.85 5.79 -6.26
C GLU A 123 7.39 4.64 -7.12
N ARG A 124 7.78 3.51 -6.52
CA ARG A 124 8.15 2.30 -7.28
C ARG A 124 7.00 1.79 -8.16
N ALA A 125 5.79 1.71 -7.61
CA ALA A 125 4.61 1.30 -8.37
C ALA A 125 4.31 2.25 -9.53
N LYS A 126 4.38 3.56 -9.30
CA LYS A 126 4.17 4.60 -10.31
C LYS A 126 5.18 4.50 -11.45
N GLN A 127 6.47 4.29 -11.13
CA GLN A 127 7.52 4.08 -12.15
C GLN A 127 7.25 2.83 -12.99
N TYR A 128 6.85 1.72 -12.36
CA TYR A 128 6.47 0.50 -13.07
C TYR A 128 5.29 0.74 -14.03
N LEU A 129 4.20 1.32 -13.52
CA LEU A 129 2.99 1.57 -14.29
C LEU A 129 3.23 2.52 -15.47
N ALA A 130 4.11 3.50 -15.33
CA ALA A 130 4.47 4.43 -16.40
C ALA A 130 5.17 3.75 -17.60
N THR A 131 5.70 2.55 -17.44
CA THR A 131 6.32 1.77 -18.51
C THR A 131 5.40 0.72 -19.14
N MET A 132 4.23 0.50 -18.56
CA MET A 132 3.29 -0.54 -18.99
C MET A 132 2.60 -0.19 -20.31
N LYS A 133 2.40 -1.22 -21.10
CA LYS A 133 1.53 -1.18 -22.29
C LYS A 133 0.21 -1.87 -21.96
N PRO A 134 -0.88 -1.55 -22.65
CA PRO A 134 -2.19 -2.19 -22.39
C PRO A 134 -2.14 -3.72 -22.41
N ALA A 135 -1.36 -4.32 -23.31
CA ALA A 135 -1.22 -5.78 -23.42
C ALA A 135 -0.51 -6.43 -22.21
N ASP A 136 0.29 -5.67 -21.45
CA ASP A 136 1.02 -6.21 -20.29
C ASP A 136 0.06 -6.60 -19.17
N LEU A 137 -1.13 -5.99 -19.12
CA LEU A 137 -2.16 -6.32 -18.13
C LEU A 137 -2.69 -7.75 -18.29
N ASP A 138 -2.65 -8.30 -19.50
CA ASP A 138 -3.14 -9.66 -19.81
C ASP A 138 -2.04 -10.73 -19.62
N ALA A 139 -0.80 -10.33 -19.35
CA ALA A 139 0.30 -11.25 -19.13
C ALA A 139 0.03 -12.13 -17.89
N ALA A 140 0.10 -13.46 -18.07
CA ALA A 140 -0.09 -14.39 -16.98
C ALA A 140 1.10 -14.37 -16.01
N ILE A 141 0.82 -14.44 -14.71
CA ILE A 141 1.81 -14.56 -13.64
C ILE A 141 1.96 -16.03 -13.31
N ASN A 142 3.21 -16.50 -13.13
CA ASN A 142 3.48 -17.89 -12.77
C ASN A 142 3.18 -18.16 -11.28
N GLU A 143 1.92 -18.36 -10.97
CA GLU A 143 1.42 -18.71 -9.62
C GLU A 143 0.58 -20.01 -9.73
N PRO A 144 1.23 -21.18 -9.80
CA PRO A 144 0.59 -22.45 -10.12
C PRO A 144 -0.43 -22.95 -9.08
N GLN A 145 -0.53 -22.29 -7.94
CA GLN A 145 -1.56 -22.55 -6.94
C GLN A 145 -2.95 -22.04 -7.35
N TYR A 146 -3.06 -21.25 -8.43
CA TYR A 146 -4.31 -20.73 -8.97
C TYR A 146 -4.62 -21.34 -10.35
N ASP A 147 -5.88 -21.62 -10.60
CA ASP A 147 -6.42 -22.06 -11.90
C ASP A 147 -7.74 -21.31 -12.19
N PRO A 148 -7.81 -20.45 -13.22
CA PRO A 148 -6.70 -20.07 -14.13
C PRO A 148 -5.60 -19.25 -13.42
N LEU A 149 -4.41 -19.21 -14.04
CA LEU A 149 -3.33 -18.34 -13.57
C LEU A 149 -3.79 -16.88 -13.54
N PRO A 150 -3.44 -16.11 -12.49
CA PRO A 150 -3.74 -14.69 -12.46
C PRO A 150 -2.95 -13.93 -13.53
N THR A 151 -3.50 -12.82 -13.99
CA THR A 151 -2.77 -11.89 -14.86
C THR A 151 -2.19 -10.73 -14.04
N VAL A 152 -1.29 -9.97 -14.64
CA VAL A 152 -0.76 -8.71 -14.07
C VAL A 152 -1.89 -7.77 -13.68
N GLY A 153 -2.90 -7.60 -14.54
CA GLY A 153 -4.08 -6.78 -14.25
C GLY A 153 -4.84 -7.26 -13.01
N VAL A 154 -5.06 -8.58 -12.88
CA VAL A 154 -5.70 -9.17 -11.69
C VAL A 154 -4.86 -8.91 -10.43
N ARG A 155 -3.53 -9.02 -10.52
CA ARG A 155 -2.64 -8.72 -9.40
C ARG A 155 -2.70 -7.25 -8.98
N LEU A 156 -2.71 -6.32 -9.93
CA LEU A 156 -2.82 -4.89 -9.65
C LEU A 156 -4.16 -4.54 -8.99
N VAL A 157 -5.26 -5.15 -9.45
CA VAL A 157 -6.58 -5.01 -8.78
C VAL A 157 -6.55 -5.56 -7.36
N SER A 158 -5.87 -6.70 -7.13
CA SER A 158 -5.72 -7.27 -5.78
C SER A 158 -4.98 -6.30 -4.84
N ILE A 159 -3.90 -5.66 -5.30
CA ILE A 159 -3.17 -4.65 -4.52
C ILE A 159 -4.09 -3.47 -4.18
N ILE A 160 -4.82 -2.93 -5.15
CA ILE A 160 -5.76 -1.82 -4.93
C ILE A 160 -6.82 -2.22 -3.90
N SER A 161 -7.41 -3.42 -4.06
CA SER A 161 -8.47 -3.93 -3.17
C SER A 161 -8.00 -4.07 -1.73
N ASP A 162 -6.82 -4.64 -1.52
CA ASP A 162 -6.20 -4.77 -0.19
C ASP A 162 -5.92 -3.39 0.41
N ASN A 163 -5.20 -2.57 -0.31
CA ASN A 163 -4.73 -1.28 0.18
C ASN A 163 -5.87 -0.30 0.47
N ILE A 164 -6.93 -0.26 -0.36
CA ILE A 164 -8.05 0.67 -0.12
C ILE A 164 -8.85 0.26 1.11
N GLN A 165 -9.00 -1.05 1.37
CA GLN A 165 -9.66 -1.54 2.57
C GLN A 165 -8.87 -1.14 3.81
N HIS A 166 -7.55 -1.34 3.83
CA HIS A 166 -6.71 -0.99 4.97
C HIS A 166 -6.55 0.52 5.15
N ALA A 167 -6.46 1.31 4.09
CA ALA A 167 -6.49 2.76 4.19
C ALA A 167 -7.81 3.27 4.79
N GLY A 168 -8.94 2.68 4.39
CA GLY A 168 -10.25 2.95 5.01
C GLY A 168 -10.29 2.57 6.49
N GLN A 169 -9.68 1.45 6.87
CA GLN A 169 -9.55 1.05 8.28
C GLN A 169 -8.68 2.03 9.08
N VAL A 170 -7.56 2.52 8.54
CA VAL A 170 -6.74 3.56 9.20
C VAL A 170 -7.60 4.78 9.52
N MET A 171 -8.38 5.26 8.56
CA MET A 171 -9.29 6.39 8.74
C MET A 171 -10.35 6.10 9.82
N TYR A 172 -10.94 4.92 9.78
CA TYR A 172 -11.98 4.52 10.74
C TYR A 172 -11.43 4.40 12.16
N VAL A 173 -10.27 3.77 12.33
CA VAL A 173 -9.58 3.65 13.63
C VAL A 173 -9.26 5.03 14.18
N ARG A 174 -8.74 5.95 13.36
CA ARG A 174 -8.53 7.34 13.78
C ARG A 174 -9.82 7.97 14.31
N GLY A 175 -10.91 7.87 13.54
CA GLY A 175 -12.21 8.41 13.95
C GLY A 175 -12.71 7.86 15.29
N LEU A 176 -12.52 6.55 15.53
CA LEU A 176 -12.86 5.91 16.80
C LEU A 176 -12.04 6.46 17.97
N LEU A 177 -10.71 6.57 17.79
CA LEU A 177 -9.80 7.01 18.85
C LEU A 177 -9.97 8.51 19.17
N GLU A 178 -10.20 9.34 18.17
CA GLU A 178 -10.43 10.78 18.32
C GLU A 178 -11.89 11.14 18.60
N ARG A 179 -12.80 10.15 18.64
CA ARG A 179 -14.25 10.32 18.88
C ARG A 179 -14.92 11.31 17.91
N GLN A 180 -14.55 11.26 16.66
CA GLN A 180 -15.13 12.13 15.63
C GLN A 180 -15.34 11.35 14.33
N GLY A 181 -16.33 11.79 13.54
CA GLY A 181 -16.49 11.33 12.17
C GLY A 181 -15.32 11.87 11.33
N TRP A 182 -14.63 10.97 10.64
CA TRP A 182 -13.33 11.37 10.18
C TRP A 182 -13.25 11.86 8.75
N LEU A 183 -14.21 11.67 7.95
CA LEU A 183 -14.13 12.21 6.60
C LEU A 183 -14.22 13.73 6.54
N GLY A 184 -14.10 14.45 7.67
CA GLY A 184 -13.91 15.91 7.71
C GLY A 184 -14.34 16.64 6.43
N VAL A 185 -15.57 16.39 5.99
CA VAL A 185 -16.19 17.05 4.85
C VAL A 185 -16.92 18.25 5.35
#